data_bd18c691dfafeb3f12f3e0d3068dbe6f
#
_entry.id   bd18c691dfafeb3f12f3e0d3068dbe6f
#
_cell.length_a   1.000
_cell.length_b   1.000
_cell.length_c   1.000
_cell.angle_alpha   90.00
_cell.angle_beta   90.00
_cell.angle_gamma   90.00
#
_symmetry.space_group_name_H-M   'P 1'
#
loop_
_entity.id
_entity.type
_entity.pdbx_description
1 polymer ?
#
loop_
_entity_poly.entity_id
_entity_poly.type
_entity_poly.pdbx_seq_one_letter_code
_entity_poly.pdbx_strand_id
1 'polypeptide(L)'
;MKFRRYIFILIPMIFIGFTACNNRPIFAAIEQEVELKEFSVGGNVLSLVATDTMVYASNLAGVYSKSKNSDGPWSKILTVERTQKLAKNAANVFASFATEPVKFYDESTKTWADVPHAENIRIIAGDTTVFGYDSNQKKVFKIGTAGINNPIATGEVNFLYAAGNYVVVKSKDSAKLYKADASPAVEISNLPSGVKGMCSTGNPNEVFVLAGSTVYYINGGTWNNKISISKSPVSISYFKERKTILLGCDKGYTEIQLDNAHTTDLSKAKQLNPGNSGSTTPPGSYSQYQTTLGSYYTYPVLGVSRGGNEYAVFMGIYSGTITRNTGLWGFYSDKKREWNRE
;
A
#
# COMPACT_ATOMS: atom_id res chain seq x y z
N MET A 1 -13.53 -76.71 -29.94
CA MET A 1 -12.16 -76.19 -30.01
C MET A 1 -12.05 -74.75 -30.51
N LYS A 2 -13.14 -73.94 -30.48
CA LYS A 2 -13.14 -72.52 -30.94
C LYS A 2 -13.17 -71.47 -29.80
N PHE A 3 -13.45 -71.87 -28.56
CA PHE A 3 -13.59 -70.97 -27.41
C PHE A 3 -12.24 -70.54 -26.80
N ARG A 4 -11.14 -71.25 -26.93
CA ARG A 4 -9.85 -71.00 -26.38
C ARG A 4 -9.08 -69.84 -27.11
N ARG A 5 -9.46 -69.56 -28.36
CA ARG A 5 -8.75 -68.49 -29.13
C ARG A 5 -9.22 -67.08 -28.79
N TYR A 6 -10.42 -66.87 -28.27
CA TYR A 6 -10.96 -65.57 -27.92
C TYR A 6 -10.51 -65.10 -26.55
N ILE A 7 -10.16 -66.03 -25.64
CA ILE A 7 -9.64 -65.66 -24.31
C ILE A 7 -8.28 -65.02 -24.39
N PHE A 8 -7.41 -65.41 -25.31
CA PHE A 8 -6.09 -64.82 -25.48
C PHE A 8 -6.11 -63.43 -26.10
N ILE A 9 -7.16 -63.00 -26.77
CA ILE A 9 -7.31 -61.66 -27.33
C ILE A 9 -7.99 -60.73 -26.33
N LEU A 10 -8.85 -61.23 -25.46
CA LEU A 10 -9.54 -60.40 -24.45
C LEU A 10 -8.63 -60.01 -23.29
N ILE A 11 -7.69 -60.85 -22.89
CA ILE A 11 -6.75 -60.56 -21.81
C ILE A 11 -5.82 -59.36 -22.12
N PRO A 12 -5.14 -59.22 -23.28
CA PRO A 12 -4.37 -58.06 -23.60
C PRO A 12 -5.19 -56.79 -23.78
N MET A 13 -6.47 -56.89 -24.24
CA MET A 13 -7.35 -55.74 -24.36
C MET A 13 -7.77 -55.18 -23.00
N ILE A 14 -7.95 -56.00 -21.99
CA ILE A 14 -8.23 -55.60 -20.62
C ILE A 14 -6.96 -54.90 -19.99
N PHE A 15 -5.77 -55.45 -20.26
CA PHE A 15 -4.53 -54.84 -19.77
C PHE A 15 -4.23 -53.49 -20.42
N ILE A 16 -4.56 -53.27 -21.68
CA ILE A 16 -4.41 -51.97 -22.36
C ILE A 16 -5.39 -50.95 -21.80
N GLY A 17 -6.61 -51.36 -21.41
CA GLY A 17 -7.61 -50.51 -20.75
C GLY A 17 -7.16 -50.00 -19.37
N PHE A 18 -6.42 -50.78 -18.62
CA PHE A 18 -5.91 -50.38 -17.29
C PHE A 18 -4.65 -49.48 -17.35
N THR A 19 -3.88 -49.54 -18.42
CA THR A 19 -2.72 -48.63 -18.59
C THR A 19 -3.11 -47.28 -19.17
N ALA A 20 -4.28 -47.19 -19.84
CA ALA A 20 -4.79 -45.91 -20.35
C ALA A 20 -5.44 -45.02 -19.26
N CYS A 21 -5.78 -45.59 -18.07
CA CYS A 21 -6.33 -44.85 -16.94
C CYS A 21 -5.25 -44.31 -15.98
N ASN A 22 -3.98 -44.36 -16.34
CA ASN A 22 -2.91 -43.73 -15.55
C ASN A 22 -2.61 -42.29 -15.96
N ASN A 23 -3.48 -41.65 -16.71
CA ASN A 23 -3.54 -40.22 -16.72
C ASN A 23 -3.98 -39.81 -15.31
N ARG A 24 -3.01 -39.35 -14.53
CA ARG A 24 -3.33 -38.60 -13.28
C ARG A 24 -4.45 -37.65 -13.63
N PRO A 25 -5.58 -37.68 -12.90
CA PRO A 25 -6.70 -36.80 -13.22
C PRO A 25 -6.16 -35.39 -13.36
N ILE A 26 -6.61 -34.64 -14.34
CA ILE A 26 -6.27 -33.21 -14.52
C ILE A 26 -6.44 -32.47 -13.19
N PHE A 27 -7.35 -32.93 -12.33
CA PHE A 27 -7.53 -32.46 -10.96
C PHE A 27 -6.33 -32.72 -10.03
N ALA A 28 -5.54 -33.79 -10.19
CA ALA A 28 -4.34 -34.03 -9.38
C ALA A 28 -3.16 -33.13 -9.82
N ALA A 29 -3.17 -32.64 -11.05
CA ALA A 29 -2.24 -31.59 -11.49
C ALA A 29 -2.71 -30.22 -11.00
N ILE A 30 -4.01 -30.02 -10.81
CA ILE A 30 -4.61 -28.83 -10.21
C ILE A 30 -4.44 -28.83 -8.69
N GLU A 31 -4.47 -30.00 -8.03
CA GLU A 31 -4.14 -30.13 -6.61
C GLU A 31 -2.65 -29.96 -6.31
N GLN A 32 -1.78 -30.14 -7.31
CA GLN A 32 -0.35 -29.77 -7.27
C GLN A 32 -0.08 -28.33 -7.75
N GLU A 33 -1.06 -27.56 -8.18
CA GLU A 33 -0.95 -26.11 -8.13
C GLU A 33 -0.67 -25.78 -6.67
N VAL A 34 0.54 -25.31 -6.44
CA VAL A 34 1.07 -24.86 -5.16
C VAL A 34 -0.07 -24.19 -4.42
N GLU A 35 -0.50 -24.80 -3.31
CA GLU A 35 -1.55 -24.26 -2.45
C GLU A 35 -1.13 -22.83 -2.15
N LEU A 36 -1.82 -21.87 -2.76
CA LEU A 36 -1.44 -20.46 -2.62
C LEU A 36 -1.50 -20.18 -1.12
N LYS A 37 -0.34 -19.86 -0.53
CA LYS A 37 -0.21 -19.55 0.88
C LYS A 37 -1.37 -18.66 1.32
N GLU A 38 -2.01 -19.00 2.42
CA GLU A 38 -3.04 -18.13 2.99
C GLU A 38 -2.46 -16.77 3.34
N PHE A 39 -3.27 -15.73 3.25
CA PHE A 39 -2.86 -14.41 3.68
C PHE A 39 -2.69 -14.36 5.20
N SER A 40 -1.54 -13.89 5.67
CA SER A 40 -1.39 -13.44 7.05
C SER A 40 -2.13 -12.11 7.27
N VAL A 41 -2.19 -11.25 6.22
CA VAL A 41 -2.93 -9.99 6.19
C VAL A 41 -4.01 -10.07 5.12
N GLY A 42 -5.07 -10.82 5.40
CA GLY A 42 -6.21 -11.01 4.49
C GLY A 42 -7.22 -9.86 4.54
N GLY A 43 -8.12 -9.84 3.56
CA GLY A 43 -9.13 -8.80 3.43
C GLY A 43 -8.57 -7.47 2.91
N ASN A 44 -9.41 -6.44 2.90
CA ASN A 44 -9.02 -5.13 2.36
C ASN A 44 -7.96 -4.45 3.24
N VAL A 45 -6.75 -4.29 2.70
CA VAL A 45 -5.68 -3.52 3.33
C VAL A 45 -6.03 -2.03 3.21
N LEU A 46 -6.02 -1.32 4.32
CA LEU A 46 -6.45 0.08 4.40
C LEU A 46 -5.27 1.05 4.41
N SER A 47 -4.11 0.61 4.92
CA SER A 47 -2.94 1.47 5.04
C SER A 47 -1.65 0.64 5.11
N LEU A 48 -0.57 1.20 4.58
CA LEU A 48 0.79 0.69 4.69
C LEU A 48 1.71 1.82 5.12
N VAL A 49 2.56 1.59 6.11
CA VAL A 49 3.63 2.51 6.50
C VAL A 49 4.90 1.71 6.82
N ALA A 50 6.06 2.34 6.71
CA ALA A 50 7.32 1.73 7.10
C ALA A 50 8.13 2.70 7.95
N THR A 51 8.76 2.17 8.98
CA THR A 51 9.81 2.81 9.77
C THR A 51 11.18 2.39 9.23
N ASP A 52 12.25 2.63 9.94
CA ASP A 52 13.59 2.22 9.51
C ASP A 52 13.74 0.69 9.50
N THR A 53 13.11 -0.01 10.43
CA THR A 53 13.28 -1.45 10.67
C THR A 53 12.08 -2.30 10.27
N MET A 54 10.87 -1.75 10.32
CA MET A 54 9.63 -2.50 10.21
C MET A 54 8.73 -1.98 9.09
N VAL A 55 7.84 -2.85 8.64
CA VAL A 55 6.68 -2.49 7.80
C VAL A 55 5.41 -2.80 8.57
N TYR A 56 4.43 -1.94 8.47
CA TYR A 56 3.13 -2.07 9.12
C TYR A 56 2.02 -2.02 8.09
N ALA A 57 1.02 -2.88 8.29
CA ALA A 57 -0.19 -2.92 7.49
C ALA A 57 -1.41 -2.86 8.41
N SER A 58 -2.49 -2.20 7.97
CA SER A 58 -3.78 -2.27 8.66
C SER A 58 -4.87 -2.81 7.76
N ASN A 59 -5.80 -3.52 8.36
CA ASN A 59 -7.11 -3.85 7.83
C ASN A 59 -8.17 -3.65 8.92
N LEU A 60 -9.44 -3.95 8.65
CA LEU A 60 -10.51 -3.78 9.65
C LEU A 60 -10.33 -4.64 10.92
N ALA A 61 -9.51 -5.69 10.86
CA ALA A 61 -9.30 -6.62 11.97
C ALA A 61 -8.12 -6.24 12.88
N GLY A 62 -7.29 -5.25 12.51
CA GLY A 62 -6.18 -4.82 13.34
C GLY A 62 -4.96 -4.31 12.57
N VAL A 63 -3.85 -4.25 13.30
CA VAL A 63 -2.54 -3.84 12.77
C VAL A 63 -1.58 -5.02 12.78
N TYR A 64 -0.85 -5.15 11.71
CA TYR A 64 0.15 -6.19 11.49
C TYR A 64 1.51 -5.55 11.25
N SER A 65 2.57 -6.25 11.64
CA SER A 65 3.95 -5.81 11.38
C SER A 65 4.82 -6.94 10.87
N LYS A 66 5.87 -6.56 10.16
CA LYS A 66 6.92 -7.45 9.67
C LYS A 66 8.23 -6.70 9.61
N SER A 67 9.33 -7.31 10.02
CA SER A 67 10.65 -6.73 9.78
C SER A 67 10.92 -6.63 8.28
N LYS A 68 11.50 -5.53 7.83
CA LYS A 68 11.87 -5.32 6.41
C LYS A 68 12.76 -6.43 5.87
N ASN A 69 13.65 -6.95 6.72
CA ASN A 69 14.63 -7.97 6.35
C ASN A 69 14.13 -9.41 6.60
N SER A 70 12.90 -9.58 7.09
CA SER A 70 12.34 -10.89 7.37
C SER A 70 11.61 -11.47 6.16
N ASP A 71 11.78 -12.77 5.96
CA ASP A 71 10.98 -13.59 5.03
C ASP A 71 9.82 -14.31 5.74
N GLY A 72 9.72 -14.15 7.07
CA GLY A 72 8.68 -14.73 7.89
C GLY A 72 7.29 -14.15 7.63
N PRO A 73 6.27 -14.72 8.28
CA PRO A 73 4.91 -14.21 8.19
C PRO A 73 4.77 -12.84 8.89
N TRP A 74 3.72 -12.12 8.55
CA TRP A 74 3.30 -10.94 9.29
C TRP A 74 2.76 -11.34 10.66
N SER A 75 3.09 -10.56 11.67
CA SER A 75 2.57 -10.73 13.02
C SER A 75 1.50 -9.68 13.30
N LYS A 76 0.35 -10.12 13.81
CA LYS A 76 -0.68 -9.22 14.28
C LYS A 76 -0.27 -8.65 15.64
N ILE A 77 -0.05 -7.34 15.70
CA ILE A 77 0.47 -6.66 16.89
C ILE A 77 -0.60 -5.83 17.63
N LEU A 78 -1.74 -5.64 17.00
CA LEU A 78 -2.90 -4.99 17.63
C LEU A 78 -4.18 -5.61 17.09
N THR A 79 -5.02 -6.07 18.02
CA THR A 79 -6.36 -6.56 17.73
C THR A 79 -7.36 -5.53 18.22
N VAL A 80 -7.79 -4.65 17.33
CA VAL A 80 -8.87 -3.70 17.56
C VAL A 80 -9.77 -3.73 16.35
N GLU A 81 -11.06 -3.91 16.58
CA GLU A 81 -12.03 -3.91 15.49
C GLU A 81 -12.14 -2.52 14.84
N ARG A 82 -12.38 -2.52 13.54
CA ARG A 82 -12.55 -1.31 12.74
C ARG A 82 -11.34 -0.37 12.77
N THR A 83 -10.13 -0.95 12.78
CA THR A 83 -8.90 -0.19 12.47
C THR A 83 -9.06 0.46 11.10
N GLN A 84 -8.75 1.75 10.99
CA GLN A 84 -8.96 2.49 9.76
C GLN A 84 -7.66 2.84 9.06
N LYS A 85 -6.83 3.68 9.65
CA LYS A 85 -5.62 4.20 9.00
C LYS A 85 -4.42 4.12 9.90
N LEU A 86 -3.26 3.97 9.25
CA LEU A 86 -1.96 4.19 9.85
C LEU A 86 -1.38 5.51 9.34
N ALA A 87 -0.66 6.18 10.21
CA ALA A 87 0.22 7.30 9.92
C ALA A 87 1.51 7.12 10.73
N LYS A 88 2.55 7.84 10.40
CA LYS A 88 3.79 7.79 11.16
C LYS A 88 4.47 9.15 11.27
N ASN A 89 5.29 9.29 12.29
CA ASN A 89 6.35 10.30 12.36
C ASN A 89 7.72 9.60 12.30
N ALA A 90 8.78 10.30 12.66
CA ALA A 90 10.13 9.73 12.64
C ALA A 90 10.32 8.55 13.61
N ALA A 91 9.59 8.53 14.74
CA ALA A 91 9.82 7.61 15.84
C ALA A 91 8.69 6.59 16.06
N ASN A 92 7.46 6.92 15.68
CA ASN A 92 6.28 6.15 16.08
C ASN A 92 5.32 5.93 14.92
N VAL A 93 4.58 4.83 15.00
CA VAL A 93 3.43 4.52 14.14
C VAL A 93 2.15 4.84 14.92
N PHE A 94 1.23 5.51 14.27
CA PHE A 94 -0.09 5.86 14.82
C PHE A 94 -1.18 5.09 14.08
N ALA A 95 -2.20 4.68 14.80
CA ALA A 95 -3.37 4.00 14.26
C ALA A 95 -4.65 4.71 14.70
N SER A 96 -5.58 4.91 13.76
CA SER A 96 -6.93 5.39 14.04
C SER A 96 -7.95 4.27 13.92
N PHE A 97 -9.04 4.41 14.68
CA PHE A 97 -10.11 3.45 14.81
C PHE A 97 -11.46 4.14 14.65
N ALA A 98 -12.50 3.37 14.35
CA ALA A 98 -13.85 3.93 14.24
C ALA A 98 -14.42 4.36 15.61
N THR A 99 -14.08 3.66 16.68
CA THR A 99 -14.66 3.84 18.01
C THR A 99 -13.63 4.11 19.10
N GLU A 100 -12.40 3.62 18.93
CA GLU A 100 -11.33 3.77 19.92
C GLU A 100 -10.56 5.09 19.72
N PRO A 101 -9.88 5.61 20.78
CA PRO A 101 -8.90 6.69 20.64
C PRO A 101 -7.78 6.34 19.65
N VAL A 102 -7.13 7.35 19.10
CA VAL A 102 -5.88 7.14 18.36
C VAL A 102 -4.84 6.56 19.30
N LYS A 103 -4.17 5.51 18.84
CA LYS A 103 -3.05 4.89 19.57
C LYS A 103 -1.75 5.10 18.81
N PHE A 104 -0.64 5.14 19.53
CA PHE A 104 0.69 5.08 18.95
C PHE A 104 1.43 3.82 19.40
N TYR A 105 2.26 3.31 18.52
CA TYR A 105 3.14 2.17 18.79
C TYR A 105 4.56 2.67 19.00
N ASP A 106 5.13 2.31 20.14
CA ASP A 106 6.54 2.52 20.45
C ASP A 106 7.31 1.25 20.09
N GLU A 107 8.17 1.33 19.05
CA GLU A 107 8.97 0.20 18.61
C GLU A 107 10.01 -0.26 19.65
N SER A 108 10.45 0.62 20.54
CA SER A 108 11.45 0.29 21.56
C SER A 108 10.87 -0.58 22.67
N THR A 109 9.66 -0.27 23.13
CA THR A 109 8.95 -1.02 24.16
C THR A 109 8.02 -2.08 23.60
N LYS A 110 7.74 -2.06 22.30
CA LYS A 110 6.79 -2.92 21.58
C LYS A 110 5.37 -2.84 22.14
N THR A 111 4.95 -1.66 22.60
CA THR A 111 3.65 -1.43 23.21
C THR A 111 2.84 -0.37 22.49
N TRP A 112 1.51 -0.53 22.56
CA TRP A 112 0.55 0.47 22.13
C TRP A 112 0.09 1.30 23.32
N ALA A 113 0.01 2.61 23.14
CA ALA A 113 -0.55 3.54 24.13
C ALA A 113 -1.53 4.51 23.47
N ASP A 114 -2.50 4.99 24.21
CA ASP A 114 -3.44 6.01 23.74
C ASP A 114 -2.71 7.36 23.60
N VAL A 115 -3.07 8.10 22.57
CA VAL A 115 -2.63 9.49 22.43
C VAL A 115 -3.50 10.37 23.33
N PRO A 116 -2.93 11.10 24.29
CA PRO A 116 -3.70 11.97 25.17
C PRO A 116 -4.51 13.02 24.39
N HIS A 117 -5.74 13.25 24.80
CA HIS A 117 -6.68 14.22 24.20
C HIS A 117 -7.08 13.94 22.75
N ALA A 118 -6.90 12.69 22.26
CA ALA A 118 -7.24 12.28 20.90
C ALA A 118 -8.44 11.32 20.85
N GLU A 119 -9.31 11.36 21.86
CA GLU A 119 -10.45 10.45 22.02
C GLU A 119 -11.47 10.55 20.87
N ASN A 120 -11.58 11.71 20.25
CA ASN A 120 -12.54 11.99 19.17
C ASN A 120 -11.91 12.05 17.78
N ILE A 121 -10.62 11.75 17.66
CA ILE A 121 -9.94 11.74 16.36
C ILE A 121 -10.21 10.40 15.68
N ARG A 122 -10.77 10.45 14.47
CA ARG A 122 -11.12 9.26 13.67
C ARG A 122 -10.36 9.18 12.36
N ILE A 123 -9.94 10.30 11.83
CA ILE A 123 -9.22 10.39 10.57
C ILE A 123 -7.81 10.88 10.87
N ILE A 124 -6.80 10.09 10.50
CA ILE A 124 -5.39 10.51 10.59
C ILE A 124 -4.70 10.39 9.24
N ALA A 125 -3.65 11.17 9.04
CA ALA A 125 -2.75 11.08 7.89
C ALA A 125 -1.37 11.61 8.26
N GLY A 126 -0.33 11.14 7.55
CA GLY A 126 1.03 11.64 7.68
C GLY A 126 2.07 10.55 7.53
N ASP A 127 3.24 10.96 7.06
CA ASP A 127 4.41 10.09 6.86
C ASP A 127 5.68 10.59 7.57
N THR A 128 5.69 11.84 7.99
CA THR A 128 6.76 12.50 8.77
C THR A 128 6.19 13.29 9.94
N THR A 129 5.05 13.91 9.72
CA THR A 129 4.24 14.58 10.73
C THR A 129 2.85 13.98 10.67
N VAL A 130 2.26 13.69 11.82
CA VAL A 130 0.92 13.12 11.90
C VAL A 130 -0.10 14.21 12.17
N PHE A 131 -1.18 14.19 11.41
CA PHE A 131 -2.32 15.06 11.53
C PHE A 131 -3.57 14.25 11.79
N GLY A 132 -4.52 14.81 12.55
CA GLY A 132 -5.77 14.15 12.83
C GLY A 132 -6.94 15.13 12.90
N TYR A 133 -8.11 14.65 12.53
CA TYR A 133 -9.36 15.39 12.58
C TYR A 133 -10.21 14.94 13.74
N ASP A 134 -10.54 15.89 14.63
CA ASP A 134 -11.51 15.73 15.70
C ASP A 134 -12.89 16.13 15.17
N SER A 135 -13.77 15.14 15.07
CA SER A 135 -15.13 15.34 14.53
C SER A 135 -16.05 16.14 15.46
N ASN A 136 -15.81 16.14 16.78
CA ASN A 136 -16.61 16.87 17.75
C ASN A 136 -16.26 18.36 17.74
N GLN A 137 -14.97 18.66 17.69
CA GLN A 137 -14.48 20.03 17.64
C GLN A 137 -14.50 20.61 16.22
N LYS A 138 -14.63 19.75 15.18
CA LYS A 138 -14.49 20.11 13.76
C LYS A 138 -13.16 20.81 13.47
N LYS A 139 -12.07 20.26 14.01
CA LYS A 139 -10.72 20.82 13.91
C LYS A 139 -9.70 19.78 13.49
N VAL A 140 -8.71 20.21 12.73
CA VAL A 140 -7.53 19.43 12.39
C VAL A 140 -6.37 19.84 13.30
N PHE A 141 -5.71 18.85 13.88
CA PHE A 141 -4.60 19.01 14.79
C PHE A 141 -3.34 18.31 14.29
N LYS A 142 -2.19 18.79 14.69
CA LYS A 142 -0.95 18.01 14.66
C LYS A 142 -0.94 17.09 15.89
N ILE A 143 -0.60 15.81 15.67
CA ILE A 143 -0.64 14.76 16.69
C ILE A 143 0.79 14.32 17.02
N GLY A 144 1.07 14.19 18.30
CA GLY A 144 2.28 13.58 18.84
C GLY A 144 1.96 12.57 19.93
N THR A 145 2.96 11.88 20.46
CA THR A 145 2.80 10.95 21.57
C THR A 145 2.36 11.64 22.88
N ALA A 146 2.68 12.92 23.03
CA ALA A 146 2.27 13.74 24.17
C ALA A 146 0.84 14.31 24.04
N GLY A 147 0.15 14.07 22.91
CA GLY A 147 -1.20 14.57 22.66
C GLY A 147 -1.33 15.38 21.38
N ILE A 148 -2.38 16.23 21.35
CA ILE A 148 -2.70 17.12 20.24
C ILE A 148 -2.17 18.53 20.51
N ASN A 149 -1.75 19.21 19.43
CA ASN A 149 -1.27 20.60 19.48
C ASN A 149 -2.37 21.58 19.05
N ASN A 150 -1.99 22.84 18.84
CA ASN A 150 -2.89 23.87 18.35
C ASN A 150 -3.55 23.48 17.03
N PRO A 151 -4.83 23.86 16.80
CA PRO A 151 -5.52 23.54 15.59
C PRO A 151 -4.89 24.24 14.36
N ILE A 152 -4.83 23.48 13.26
CA ILE A 152 -4.31 23.91 11.97
C ILE A 152 -5.43 24.45 11.08
N ALA A 153 -6.59 23.82 11.13
CA ALA A 153 -7.75 24.16 10.33
C ALA A 153 -9.03 23.86 11.11
N THR A 154 -10.12 24.55 10.73
CA THR A 154 -11.45 24.35 11.28
C THR A 154 -12.44 24.07 10.16
N GLY A 155 -13.50 23.32 10.47
CA GLY A 155 -14.58 22.95 9.55
C GLY A 155 -14.76 21.45 9.41
N GLU A 156 -15.78 21.04 8.65
CA GLU A 156 -16.06 19.64 8.36
C GLU A 156 -14.98 19.02 7.47
N VAL A 157 -14.55 17.79 7.79
CA VAL A 157 -13.55 17.05 7.03
C VAL A 157 -14.07 15.66 6.69
N ASN A 158 -14.08 15.36 5.40
CA ASN A 158 -14.40 14.03 4.89
C ASN A 158 -13.13 13.22 4.62
N PHE A 159 -12.05 13.87 4.16
CA PHE A 159 -10.77 13.25 3.87
C PHE A 159 -9.62 14.12 4.34
N LEU A 160 -8.59 13.47 4.86
CA LEU A 160 -7.35 14.08 5.26
C LEU A 160 -6.22 13.37 4.50
N TYR A 161 -5.38 14.15 3.81
CA TYR A 161 -4.15 13.66 3.19
C TYR A 161 -3.00 14.48 3.72
N ALA A 162 -1.92 13.83 4.11
CA ALA A 162 -0.77 14.57 4.66
C ALA A 162 0.55 13.87 4.34
N ALA A 163 1.57 14.68 4.15
CA ALA A 163 2.93 14.24 3.97
C ALA A 163 3.89 15.38 4.33
N GLY A 164 5.02 15.06 4.94
CA GLY A 164 5.93 16.08 5.44
C GLY A 164 5.23 17.03 6.41
N ASN A 165 5.39 18.32 6.15
CA ASN A 165 4.75 19.40 6.90
C ASN A 165 3.43 19.88 6.28
N TYR A 166 2.91 19.16 5.27
CA TYR A 166 1.72 19.59 4.54
C TYR A 166 0.53 18.71 4.86
N VAL A 167 -0.64 19.32 4.92
CA VAL A 167 -1.93 18.62 5.10
C VAL A 167 -2.99 19.21 4.18
N VAL A 168 -3.65 18.35 3.42
CA VAL A 168 -4.86 18.67 2.66
C VAL A 168 -6.07 18.29 3.50
N VAL A 169 -6.87 19.29 3.78
CA VAL A 169 -8.16 19.19 4.47
C VAL A 169 -9.25 19.25 3.41
N LYS A 170 -9.97 18.16 3.21
CA LYS A 170 -11.01 18.05 2.18
C LYS A 170 -12.37 17.84 2.81
N SER A 171 -13.28 18.78 2.58
CA SER A 171 -14.71 18.68 2.87
C SER A 171 -15.47 18.15 1.65
N LYS A 172 -16.80 18.13 1.73
CA LYS A 172 -17.67 17.77 0.59
C LYS A 172 -17.46 18.73 -0.59
N ASP A 173 -17.38 20.04 -0.30
CA ASP A 173 -17.48 21.11 -1.30
C ASP A 173 -16.15 21.83 -1.55
N SER A 174 -15.14 21.60 -0.71
CA SER A 174 -13.85 22.30 -0.78
C SER A 174 -12.68 21.43 -0.36
N ALA A 175 -11.50 21.81 -0.83
CA ALA A 175 -10.25 21.26 -0.36
C ALA A 175 -9.25 22.40 -0.18
N LYS A 176 -8.48 22.36 0.90
CA LYS A 176 -7.46 23.35 1.23
C LYS A 176 -6.17 22.66 1.63
N LEU A 177 -5.05 23.22 1.20
CA LEU A 177 -3.72 22.77 1.59
C LEU A 177 -3.14 23.73 2.61
N TYR A 178 -2.61 23.18 3.69
CA TYR A 178 -1.90 23.95 4.72
C TYR A 178 -0.47 23.46 4.86
N LYS A 179 0.46 24.40 5.07
CA LYS A 179 1.81 24.14 5.55
C LYS A 179 1.84 24.40 7.05
N ALA A 180 2.16 23.38 7.83
CA ALA A 180 1.99 23.35 9.28
C ALA A 180 3.33 23.27 10.03
N ASP A 181 4.38 23.88 9.49
CA ASP A 181 5.71 24.02 10.12
C ASP A 181 5.81 25.27 11.04
N ALA A 182 4.82 26.17 10.96
CA ALA A 182 4.68 27.34 11.80
C ALA A 182 3.30 27.36 12.49
N SER A 183 3.13 28.20 13.49
CA SER A 183 1.84 28.47 14.14
C SER A 183 1.55 29.97 14.08
N PRO A 184 0.45 30.39 13.43
CA PRO A 184 -0.56 29.54 12.72
C PRO A 184 -0.02 28.90 11.44
N ALA A 185 -0.66 27.80 11.01
CA ALA A 185 -0.37 27.17 9.73
C ALA A 185 -0.73 28.10 8.56
N VAL A 186 0.03 27.99 7.48
CA VAL A 186 -0.14 28.84 6.30
C VAL A 186 -0.93 28.08 5.23
N GLU A 187 -2.03 28.65 4.75
CA GLU A 187 -2.78 28.10 3.60
C GLU A 187 -2.00 28.32 2.30
N ILE A 188 -1.79 27.26 1.54
CA ILE A 188 -1.16 27.30 0.21
C ILE A 188 -2.25 27.38 -0.86
N SER A 189 -2.18 28.42 -1.67
CA SER A 189 -3.14 28.66 -2.76
C SER A 189 -2.96 27.69 -3.93
N ASN A 190 -3.95 27.68 -4.84
CA ASN A 190 -3.93 26.92 -6.10
C ASN A 190 -3.82 25.41 -5.93
N LEU A 191 -4.43 24.84 -4.88
CA LEU A 191 -4.52 23.38 -4.73
C LEU A 191 -5.24 22.77 -5.95
N PRO A 192 -4.64 21.80 -6.67
CA PRO A 192 -5.30 21.09 -7.75
C PRO A 192 -6.55 20.36 -7.27
N SER A 193 -7.61 20.36 -8.08
CA SER A 193 -8.83 19.64 -7.76
C SER A 193 -8.61 18.11 -7.75
N GLY A 194 -9.40 17.39 -6.95
CA GLY A 194 -9.42 15.94 -6.95
C GLY A 194 -8.21 15.29 -6.28
N VAL A 195 -7.67 15.89 -5.20
CA VAL A 195 -6.60 15.27 -4.41
C VAL A 195 -7.03 13.90 -3.90
N LYS A 196 -6.13 12.90 -4.06
CA LYS A 196 -6.32 11.49 -3.70
C LYS A 196 -5.23 10.96 -2.77
N GLY A 197 -4.09 11.64 -2.64
CA GLY A 197 -2.99 11.22 -1.80
C GLY A 197 -1.80 12.16 -1.84
N MET A 198 -0.91 11.97 -0.88
CA MET A 198 0.36 12.70 -0.75
C MET A 198 1.43 11.76 -0.21
N CYS A 199 2.69 12.02 -0.56
CA CYS A 199 3.85 11.39 0.05
C CYS A 199 5.03 12.35 0.08
N SER A 200 5.87 12.27 1.13
CA SER A 200 7.09 13.08 1.22
C SER A 200 8.28 12.39 0.53
N THR A 201 9.27 13.18 0.18
CA THR A 201 10.57 12.66 -0.30
C THR A 201 11.46 12.15 0.85
N GLY A 202 11.00 12.29 2.10
CA GLY A 202 11.79 12.18 3.32
C GLY A 202 12.25 13.56 3.85
N ASN A 203 12.24 14.59 3.01
CA ASN A 203 12.34 15.98 3.44
C ASN A 203 10.92 16.51 3.75
N PRO A 204 10.63 17.01 4.95
CA PRO A 204 9.29 17.44 5.33
C PRO A 204 8.76 18.64 4.52
N ASN A 205 9.62 19.38 3.83
CA ASN A 205 9.24 20.50 2.97
C ASN A 205 9.06 20.12 1.49
N GLU A 206 9.31 18.85 1.14
CA GLU A 206 9.23 18.33 -0.22
C GLU A 206 8.22 17.20 -0.31
N VAL A 207 7.13 17.41 -1.06
CA VAL A 207 6.07 16.44 -1.16
C VAL A 207 5.56 16.28 -2.59
N PHE A 208 5.14 15.07 -2.90
CA PHE A 208 4.36 14.75 -4.10
C PHE A 208 2.88 14.69 -3.73
N VAL A 209 2.05 15.33 -4.56
CA VAL A 209 0.59 15.37 -4.41
C VAL A 209 -0.05 14.72 -5.63
N LEU A 210 -0.84 13.70 -5.39
CA LEU A 210 -1.66 13.07 -6.42
C LEU A 210 -3.01 13.75 -6.47
N ALA A 211 -3.35 14.35 -7.62
CA ALA A 211 -4.65 14.95 -7.88
C ALA A 211 -5.17 14.53 -9.27
N GLY A 212 -6.37 13.95 -9.31
CA GLY A 212 -6.89 13.33 -10.54
C GLY A 212 -5.99 12.22 -11.03
N SER A 213 -5.44 12.39 -12.24
CA SER A 213 -4.41 11.53 -12.85
C SER A 213 -3.08 12.27 -13.04
N THR A 214 -2.76 13.18 -12.14
CA THR A 214 -1.55 13.99 -12.21
C THR A 214 -0.83 13.98 -10.87
N VAL A 215 0.48 13.80 -10.89
CA VAL A 215 1.35 14.00 -9.74
C VAL A 215 2.00 15.35 -9.85
N TYR A 216 1.91 16.13 -8.78
CA TYR A 216 2.50 17.46 -8.63
C TYR A 216 3.61 17.40 -7.59
N TYR A 217 4.62 18.24 -7.73
CA TYR A 217 5.67 18.42 -6.75
C TYR A 217 5.59 19.80 -6.09
N ILE A 218 5.68 19.81 -4.76
CA ILE A 218 5.75 21.01 -3.92
C ILE A 218 7.07 21.03 -3.18
N ASN A 219 7.71 22.19 -3.14
CA ASN A 219 8.86 22.48 -2.30
C ASN A 219 8.72 23.84 -1.65
N GLY A 220 8.90 23.89 -0.33
CA GLY A 220 8.86 25.15 0.44
C GLY A 220 7.51 25.88 0.38
N GLY A 221 6.43 25.24 -0.04
CA GLY A 221 5.10 25.84 -0.25
C GLY A 221 4.83 26.29 -1.68
N THR A 222 5.77 26.09 -2.59
CA THR A 222 5.66 26.48 -4.00
C THR A 222 5.38 25.25 -4.87
N TRP A 223 4.37 25.33 -5.75
CA TRP A 223 4.12 24.34 -6.80
C TRP A 223 5.18 24.47 -7.88
N ASN A 224 5.91 23.40 -8.18
CA ASN A 224 7.01 23.43 -9.12
C ASN A 224 6.64 22.79 -10.47
N ASN A 225 6.57 21.47 -10.52
CA ASN A 225 6.35 20.72 -11.76
C ASN A 225 5.37 19.58 -11.56
N LYS A 226 4.96 18.94 -12.66
CA LYS A 226 3.96 17.88 -12.65
C LYS A 226 4.20 16.87 -13.77
N ILE A 227 3.63 15.66 -13.59
CA ILE A 227 3.56 14.61 -14.61
C ILE A 227 2.15 14.04 -14.66
N SER A 228 1.61 13.87 -15.86
CA SER A 228 0.33 13.20 -16.08
C SER A 228 0.50 11.69 -16.21
N ILE A 229 -0.44 10.94 -15.65
CA ILE A 229 -0.42 9.49 -15.55
C ILE A 229 -1.46 8.91 -16.50
N SER A 230 -1.07 7.93 -17.30
CA SER A 230 -1.97 7.28 -18.27
C SER A 230 -3.00 6.33 -17.64
N LYS A 231 -2.82 5.94 -16.39
CA LYS A 231 -3.77 5.14 -15.58
C LYS A 231 -4.56 6.03 -14.63
N SER A 232 -5.56 5.45 -13.98
CA SER A 232 -6.35 6.12 -12.93
C SER A 232 -5.77 5.80 -11.54
N PRO A 233 -4.81 6.58 -11.05
CA PRO A 233 -4.18 6.34 -9.75
C PRO A 233 -5.14 6.70 -8.62
N VAL A 234 -5.04 5.95 -7.52
CA VAL A 234 -5.88 6.08 -6.30
C VAL A 234 -5.06 6.19 -5.03
N SER A 235 -3.78 5.84 -5.08
CA SER A 235 -2.84 6.00 -3.97
C SER A 235 -1.45 6.34 -4.48
N ILE A 236 -0.63 6.92 -3.60
CA ILE A 236 0.74 7.34 -3.90
C ILE A 236 1.65 7.03 -2.72
N SER A 237 2.85 6.56 -3.01
CA SER A 237 3.96 6.50 -2.07
C SER A 237 5.28 6.78 -2.76
N TYR A 238 6.29 7.20 -2.02
CA TYR A 238 7.62 7.43 -2.53
C TYR A 238 8.61 6.39 -2.01
N PHE A 239 9.26 5.71 -2.93
CA PHE A 239 10.32 4.75 -2.64
C PHE A 239 11.68 5.44 -2.85
N LYS A 240 12.22 5.99 -1.75
CA LYS A 240 13.40 6.87 -1.74
C LYS A 240 14.63 6.19 -2.33
N GLU A 241 14.93 4.97 -1.93
CA GLU A 241 16.15 4.25 -2.30
C GLU A 241 16.21 3.94 -3.81
N ARG A 242 15.05 3.83 -4.44
CA ARG A 242 14.94 3.64 -5.89
C ARG A 242 14.55 4.90 -6.65
N LYS A 243 14.33 6.00 -5.95
CA LYS A 243 13.88 7.27 -6.55
C LYS A 243 12.64 7.08 -7.43
N THR A 244 11.67 6.30 -6.93
CA THR A 244 10.48 5.89 -7.68
C THR A 244 9.24 6.28 -6.90
N ILE A 245 8.28 6.92 -7.57
CA ILE A 245 6.94 7.13 -7.03
C ILE A 245 6.10 5.92 -7.44
N LEU A 246 5.52 5.23 -6.48
CA LEU A 246 4.63 4.10 -6.69
C LEU A 246 3.18 4.57 -6.61
N LEU A 247 2.37 4.17 -7.55
CA LEU A 247 0.97 4.55 -7.66
C LEU A 247 0.10 3.31 -7.73
N GLY A 248 -0.73 3.08 -6.72
CA GLY A 248 -1.82 2.11 -6.84
C GLY A 248 -2.92 2.71 -7.73
N CYS A 249 -3.51 1.89 -8.59
CA CYS A 249 -4.49 2.31 -9.58
C CYS A 249 -5.79 1.52 -9.45
N ASP A 250 -6.85 1.99 -10.11
CA ASP A 250 -8.13 1.27 -10.25
C ASP A 250 -7.95 -0.09 -10.94
N LYS A 251 -6.92 -0.22 -11.79
CA LYS A 251 -6.50 -1.47 -12.44
C LYS A 251 -4.99 -1.62 -12.35
N GLY A 252 -4.55 -2.36 -11.32
CA GLY A 252 -3.15 -2.63 -11.09
C GLY A 252 -2.39 -1.44 -10.51
N TYR A 253 -1.08 -1.36 -10.76
CA TYR A 253 -0.25 -0.25 -10.32
C TYR A 253 0.64 0.29 -11.44
N THR A 254 1.24 1.44 -11.22
CA THR A 254 2.21 2.06 -12.12
C THR A 254 3.31 2.75 -11.31
N GLU A 255 4.40 3.07 -11.96
CA GLU A 255 5.57 3.69 -11.37
C GLU A 255 5.95 4.96 -12.13
N ILE A 256 6.49 5.93 -11.39
CA ILE A 256 7.19 7.08 -11.98
C ILE A 256 8.63 6.99 -11.52
N GLN A 257 9.52 6.63 -12.42
CA GLN A 257 10.95 6.63 -12.16
C GLN A 257 11.49 8.04 -12.34
N LEU A 258 12.02 8.61 -11.27
CA LEU A 258 12.64 9.92 -11.30
C LEU A 258 14.04 9.84 -11.90
N ASP A 259 14.46 10.93 -12.52
CA ASP A 259 15.82 11.06 -13.02
C ASP A 259 16.84 11.07 -11.88
N ASN A 260 17.97 10.39 -12.04
CA ASN A 260 18.96 10.25 -10.99
C ASN A 260 19.62 11.57 -10.56
N ALA A 261 19.79 12.50 -11.49
CA ALA A 261 20.37 13.81 -11.27
C ALA A 261 19.34 14.86 -10.87
N HIS A 262 18.04 14.61 -11.13
CA HIS A 262 16.95 15.57 -11.00
C HIS A 262 15.73 14.92 -10.32
N THR A 263 15.92 14.40 -9.11
CA THR A 263 14.89 13.61 -8.39
C THR A 263 13.60 14.36 -8.07
N THR A 264 13.57 15.67 -8.23
CA THR A 264 12.40 16.52 -7.99
C THR A 264 11.85 17.15 -9.28
N ASP A 265 12.48 16.88 -10.42
CA ASP A 265 12.02 17.38 -11.74
C ASP A 265 11.16 16.29 -12.44
N LEU A 266 9.86 16.35 -12.20
CA LEU A 266 8.89 15.41 -12.79
C LEU A 266 8.82 15.51 -14.33
N SER A 267 9.32 16.59 -14.94
CA SER A 267 9.34 16.72 -16.40
C SER A 267 10.33 15.76 -17.07
N LYS A 268 11.34 15.29 -16.33
CA LYS A 268 12.34 14.31 -16.75
C LYS A 268 12.01 12.88 -16.30
N ALA A 269 10.96 12.71 -15.52
CA ALA A 269 10.56 11.42 -15.00
C ALA A 269 9.90 10.55 -16.08
N LYS A 270 10.02 9.23 -15.92
CA LYS A 270 9.43 8.24 -16.84
C LYS A 270 8.33 7.46 -16.15
N GLN A 271 7.16 7.40 -16.76
CA GLN A 271 6.12 6.46 -16.33
C GLN A 271 6.46 5.05 -16.81
N LEU A 272 6.46 4.08 -15.90
CA LEU A 272 6.68 2.67 -16.17
C LEU A 272 5.43 1.89 -15.73
N ASN A 273 4.95 1.00 -16.59
CA ASN A 273 3.83 0.13 -16.27
C ASN A 273 4.31 -1.31 -16.20
N PRO A 274 3.93 -2.09 -15.20
CA PRO A 274 4.24 -3.51 -15.17
C PRO A 274 3.82 -4.20 -16.46
N GLY A 275 4.71 -5.04 -16.99
CA GLY A 275 4.48 -5.74 -18.26
C GLY A 275 4.92 -5.01 -19.51
N ASN A 276 5.30 -3.75 -19.43
CA ASN A 276 5.91 -3.04 -20.55
C ASN A 276 7.41 -3.32 -20.64
N SER A 277 7.94 -3.46 -21.85
CA SER A 277 9.40 -3.56 -22.03
C SER A 277 10.06 -2.29 -21.46
N GLY A 278 11.14 -2.45 -20.71
CA GLY A 278 11.83 -1.35 -20.06
C GLY A 278 11.31 -0.98 -18.67
N SER A 279 10.21 -1.58 -18.17
CA SER A 279 9.85 -1.48 -16.77
C SER A 279 10.91 -2.20 -15.93
N THR A 280 11.40 -1.52 -14.91
CA THR A 280 12.48 -2.04 -14.05
C THR A 280 11.96 -2.66 -12.76
N THR A 281 10.69 -2.44 -12.41
CA THR A 281 10.14 -2.87 -11.13
C THR A 281 8.71 -3.36 -11.26
N PRO A 282 8.44 -4.51 -10.66
CA PRO A 282 9.35 -5.60 -10.36
C PRO A 282 9.56 -6.44 -11.61
N PRO A 283 10.79 -6.55 -12.12
CA PRO A 283 11.07 -7.38 -13.28
C PRO A 283 10.80 -8.85 -12.96
N GLY A 284 10.23 -9.56 -13.89
CA GLY A 284 9.92 -10.99 -13.75
C GLY A 284 8.58 -11.30 -13.06
N SER A 285 7.91 -10.32 -12.49
CA SER A 285 6.55 -10.49 -11.91
C SER A 285 5.42 -10.22 -12.91
N TYR A 286 5.75 -9.87 -14.15
CA TYR A 286 4.78 -9.36 -15.11
C TYR A 286 3.68 -10.33 -15.46
N SER A 287 4.01 -11.60 -15.70
CA SER A 287 2.99 -12.57 -16.08
C SER A 287 1.96 -12.78 -14.96
N GLN A 288 2.43 -12.95 -13.73
CA GLN A 288 1.54 -13.07 -12.58
C GLN A 288 0.77 -11.77 -12.33
N TYR A 289 1.43 -10.61 -12.39
CA TYR A 289 0.78 -9.34 -12.21
C TYR A 289 -0.28 -9.08 -13.27
N GLN A 290 0.03 -9.32 -14.54
CA GLN A 290 -0.92 -9.15 -15.64
C GLN A 290 -2.12 -10.08 -15.57
N THR A 291 -1.90 -11.33 -15.19
CA THR A 291 -2.97 -12.35 -15.16
C THR A 291 -3.79 -12.32 -13.89
N THR A 292 -3.18 -11.95 -12.75
CA THR A 292 -3.80 -12.06 -11.42
C THR A 292 -4.09 -10.70 -10.79
N LEU A 293 -3.13 -9.77 -10.81
CA LEU A 293 -3.20 -8.53 -10.05
C LEU A 293 -3.49 -7.29 -10.90
N GLY A 294 -3.17 -7.32 -12.18
CA GLY A 294 -3.26 -6.15 -13.06
C GLY A 294 -4.68 -5.64 -13.33
N SER A 295 -5.71 -6.43 -13.05
CA SER A 295 -7.11 -6.06 -13.21
C SER A 295 -7.79 -5.59 -11.92
N TYR A 296 -7.11 -5.72 -10.78
CA TYR A 296 -7.67 -5.38 -9.48
C TYR A 296 -7.37 -3.93 -9.06
N TYR A 297 -8.26 -3.39 -8.25
CA TYR A 297 -8.04 -2.13 -7.56
C TYR A 297 -6.89 -2.30 -6.56
N THR A 298 -5.79 -1.58 -6.78
CA THR A 298 -4.57 -1.68 -5.97
C THR A 298 -4.47 -0.48 -5.04
N TYR A 299 -4.61 -0.74 -3.73
CA TYR A 299 -4.54 0.27 -2.68
C TYR A 299 -4.28 -0.41 -1.31
N PRO A 300 -3.36 0.10 -0.51
CA PRO A 300 -2.25 1.02 -0.81
C PRO A 300 -1.08 0.31 -1.50
N VAL A 301 -0.03 1.05 -1.88
CA VAL A 301 1.23 0.50 -2.38
C VAL A 301 2.40 1.13 -1.63
N LEU A 302 3.45 0.36 -1.33
CA LEU A 302 4.62 0.81 -0.56
C LEU A 302 5.88 0.05 -0.99
N GLY A 303 6.96 0.78 -1.28
CA GLY A 303 8.29 0.22 -1.49
C GLY A 303 9.18 0.41 -0.26
N VAL A 304 10.00 -0.59 0.06
CA VAL A 304 10.94 -0.55 1.17
C VAL A 304 12.27 -1.17 0.79
N SER A 305 13.37 -0.57 1.24
CA SER A 305 14.70 -1.18 1.16
C SER A 305 14.86 -2.29 2.20
N ARG A 306 15.58 -3.35 1.82
CA ARG A 306 15.94 -4.49 2.68
C ARG A 306 17.44 -4.56 2.96
N GLY A 307 18.17 -3.52 2.55
CA GLY A 307 19.62 -3.43 2.67
C GLY A 307 20.34 -3.74 1.35
N GLY A 308 21.49 -3.13 1.14
CA GLY A 308 22.23 -3.23 -0.13
C GLY A 308 21.36 -2.77 -1.31
N ASN A 309 21.26 -3.63 -2.32
CA ASN A 309 20.39 -3.40 -3.49
C ASN A 309 19.04 -4.11 -3.41
N GLU A 310 18.77 -4.80 -2.28
CA GLU A 310 17.54 -5.56 -2.10
C GLU A 310 16.40 -4.68 -1.64
N TYR A 311 15.20 -5.02 -2.10
CA TYR A 311 13.98 -4.29 -1.77
C TYR A 311 12.75 -5.19 -1.80
N ALA A 312 11.69 -4.71 -1.17
CA ALA A 312 10.36 -5.27 -1.33
C ALA A 312 9.37 -4.20 -1.75
N VAL A 313 8.34 -4.62 -2.48
CA VAL A 313 7.16 -3.80 -2.78
C VAL A 313 5.94 -4.52 -2.23
N PHE A 314 5.18 -3.84 -1.39
CA PHE A 314 3.92 -4.34 -0.84
C PHE A 314 2.75 -3.60 -1.48
N MET A 315 1.68 -4.34 -1.81
CA MET A 315 0.44 -3.73 -2.28
C MET A 315 -0.78 -4.46 -1.75
N GLY A 316 -1.78 -3.69 -1.36
CA GLY A 316 -3.10 -4.20 -1.03
C GLY A 316 -3.93 -4.38 -2.30
N ILE A 317 -4.59 -5.52 -2.44
CA ILE A 317 -5.65 -5.72 -3.42
C ILE A 317 -6.98 -5.50 -2.72
N TYR A 318 -7.70 -4.48 -3.18
CA TYR A 318 -9.00 -4.09 -2.64
C TYR A 318 -10.13 -4.64 -3.51
N SER A 319 -11.19 -5.11 -2.89
CA SER A 319 -12.42 -5.50 -3.57
C SER A 319 -13.63 -5.23 -2.69
N GLY A 320 -14.75 -4.82 -3.31
CA GLY A 320 -16.02 -4.69 -2.62
C GLY A 320 -16.56 -6.02 -2.09
N THR A 321 -16.22 -7.12 -2.78
CA THR A 321 -16.45 -8.50 -2.31
C THR A 321 -15.10 -9.14 -2.07
N ILE A 322 -14.87 -9.67 -0.86
CA ILE A 322 -13.63 -10.36 -0.54
C ILE A 322 -13.50 -11.61 -1.40
N THR A 323 -12.43 -11.70 -2.15
CA THR A 323 -12.10 -12.83 -3.03
C THR A 323 -10.80 -13.48 -2.53
N ARG A 324 -10.45 -14.63 -3.11
CA ARG A 324 -9.17 -15.30 -2.83
C ARG A 324 -7.93 -14.46 -3.11
N ASN A 325 -8.05 -13.35 -3.85
CA ASN A 325 -6.95 -12.46 -4.17
C ASN A 325 -6.98 -11.16 -3.34
N THR A 326 -8.01 -10.93 -2.52
CA THR A 326 -8.14 -9.75 -1.67
C THR A 326 -7.25 -9.90 -0.44
N GLY A 327 -6.26 -9.04 -0.31
CA GLY A 327 -5.29 -9.09 0.77
C GLY A 327 -4.00 -8.36 0.41
N LEU A 328 -3.00 -8.54 1.25
CA LEU A 328 -1.67 -7.98 1.06
C LEU A 328 -0.81 -8.89 0.18
N TRP A 329 -0.19 -8.30 -0.83
CA TRP A 329 0.77 -8.97 -1.70
C TRP A 329 2.15 -8.33 -1.56
N GLY A 330 3.19 -9.16 -1.57
CA GLY A 330 4.59 -8.77 -1.47
C GLY A 330 5.42 -9.27 -2.66
N PHE A 331 6.25 -8.40 -3.18
CA PHE A 331 7.30 -8.75 -4.13
C PHE A 331 8.67 -8.51 -3.47
N TYR A 332 9.58 -9.46 -3.64
CA TYR A 332 10.93 -9.41 -3.08
C TYR A 332 11.96 -9.52 -4.19
N SER A 333 12.85 -8.53 -4.30
CA SER A 333 13.85 -8.46 -5.39
C SER A 333 14.90 -9.57 -5.34
N ASP A 334 15.15 -10.13 -4.15
CA ASP A 334 16.09 -11.22 -3.85
C ASP A 334 15.47 -12.61 -3.98
N LYS A 335 14.20 -12.73 -4.27
CA LYS A 335 13.48 -13.99 -4.43
C LYS A 335 13.17 -14.28 -5.91
N LYS A 336 12.31 -15.27 -6.17
CA LYS A 336 11.89 -15.72 -7.51
C LYS A 336 11.22 -14.67 -8.40
N ARG A 337 11.20 -13.39 -8.01
CA ARG A 337 10.55 -12.29 -8.75
C ARG A 337 9.08 -12.53 -9.03
N GLU A 338 8.38 -13.02 -8.03
CA GLU A 338 6.95 -13.30 -8.07
C GLU A 338 6.23 -12.51 -6.97
N TRP A 339 4.96 -12.20 -7.20
CA TRP A 339 4.09 -11.65 -6.18
C TRP A 339 3.57 -12.79 -5.29
N ASN A 340 3.77 -12.65 -4.00
CA ASN A 340 3.38 -13.63 -2.99
C ASN A 340 2.32 -13.03 -2.06
N ARG A 341 1.43 -13.89 -1.55
CA ARG A 341 0.50 -13.52 -0.49
C ARG A 341 1.23 -13.32 0.82
N GLU A 342 0.96 -12.22 1.47
CA GLU A 342 1.56 -11.83 2.73
C GLU A 342 0.63 -12.05 3.93
#